data_9388c471b4df24a22b29cca7a847a76c
#
_entry.id   9388c471b4df24a22b29cca7a847a76c
#
_cell.length_a   1.000
_cell.length_b   1.000
_cell.length_c   1.000
_cell.angle_alpha   90.00
_cell.angle_beta   90.00
_cell.angle_gamma   90.00
#
_symmetry.space_group_name_H-M   'P 1'
#
loop_
_entity.id
_entity.type
_entity.pdbx_description
1 polymer ?
#
loop_
_entity_poly.entity_id
_entity_poly.type
_entity_poly.pdbx_seq_one_letter_code
_entity_poly.pdbx_strand_id
1 'polypeptide(L)'
;MNRLSSLFQNKKSDILNVYFTAGFPNLENTGEIIRALCNNGVDLIEVGMPYSDPLADGATIQLSGAKALANGMSLEILFKQIKEARRHSTVPIILMGYINQVMQFGEEKFFKMCAASGVDGLILPDLPIADYDKKYKTLIAENGLTISFLITPQTPVERIKLIDKFTTGFIYVVSSYAITGAKTGITPDQIEYFKRIDRMKLHNPRLIGFGISDKKTFDIACAHAQGAIIGSAFIRTLERGAERGQKIEDTVSEFINAVRGVSSLV
;
A
#
# COMPACT_ATOMS: atom_id res chain seq x y z
N MET A 1 -11.90 17.54 -2.04
CA MET A 1 -10.98 16.75 -2.88
C MET A 1 -10.32 15.72 -1.98
N ASN A 2 -10.20 14.46 -2.42
CA ASN A 2 -9.56 13.38 -1.65
C ASN A 2 -8.03 13.61 -1.61
N ARG A 3 -7.37 13.30 -0.48
CA ARG A 3 -5.91 13.53 -0.29
C ARG A 3 -5.06 12.77 -1.31
N LEU A 4 -5.47 11.54 -1.67
CA LEU A 4 -4.77 10.74 -2.67
C LEU A 4 -4.82 11.41 -4.06
N SER A 5 -5.98 11.93 -4.46
CA SER A 5 -6.11 12.67 -5.71
C SER A 5 -5.25 13.94 -5.70
N SER A 6 -5.21 14.65 -4.56
CA SER A 6 -4.36 15.84 -4.40
C SER A 6 -2.88 15.49 -4.49
N LEU A 7 -2.44 14.36 -3.92
CA LEU A 7 -1.07 13.89 -4.02
C LEU A 7 -0.65 13.76 -5.49
N PHE A 8 -1.40 13.00 -6.30
CA PHE A 8 -1.06 12.77 -7.70
C PHE A 8 -1.22 14.01 -8.61
N GLN A 9 -1.99 15.01 -8.18
CA GLN A 9 -2.02 16.30 -8.87
C GLN A 9 -0.76 17.12 -8.62
N ASN A 10 -0.27 17.13 -7.39
CA ASN A 10 0.83 17.98 -6.95
C ASN A 10 2.22 17.33 -7.15
N LYS A 11 2.32 16.01 -7.10
CA LYS A 11 3.58 15.26 -7.25
C LYS A 11 3.48 14.25 -8.39
N LYS A 12 4.38 14.35 -9.37
CA LYS A 12 4.33 13.58 -10.62
C LYS A 12 5.36 12.45 -10.67
N SER A 13 6.34 12.44 -9.78
CA SER A 13 7.41 11.43 -9.71
C SER A 13 7.87 11.22 -8.28
N ASP A 14 8.64 10.19 -8.08
CA ASP A 14 9.32 9.85 -6.83
C ASP A 14 8.39 9.70 -5.62
N ILE A 15 7.15 9.26 -5.88
CA ILE A 15 6.16 8.99 -4.84
C ILE A 15 6.58 7.73 -4.10
N LEU A 16 6.84 7.88 -2.81
CA LEU A 16 7.14 6.76 -1.93
C LEU A 16 5.86 6.35 -1.19
N ASN A 17 5.34 5.17 -1.54
CA ASN A 17 4.30 4.49 -0.81
C ASN A 17 4.92 3.41 0.09
N VAL A 18 4.59 3.42 1.38
CA VAL A 18 5.06 2.42 2.33
C VAL A 18 3.89 1.60 2.85
N TYR A 19 3.97 0.29 2.62
CA TYR A 19 3.03 -0.69 3.18
C TYR A 19 3.52 -1.22 4.52
N PHE A 20 2.59 -1.33 5.47
CA PHE A 20 2.80 -2.10 6.69
C PHE A 20 1.50 -2.77 7.15
N THR A 21 1.64 -3.82 7.97
CA THR A 21 0.50 -4.57 8.52
C THR A 21 0.02 -3.93 9.83
N ALA A 22 -1.26 -3.58 9.93
CA ALA A 22 -1.84 -3.04 11.15
C ALA A 22 -1.70 -4.02 12.32
N GLY A 23 -1.32 -3.53 13.49
CA GLY A 23 -1.11 -4.37 14.69
C GLY A 23 0.20 -5.16 14.71
N PHE A 24 1.11 -4.85 13.79
CA PHE A 24 2.47 -5.44 13.74
C PHE A 24 3.54 -4.34 13.92
N PRO A 25 4.65 -4.58 14.65
CA PRO A 25 4.97 -5.80 15.40
C PRO A 25 4.14 -6.00 16.69
N ASN A 26 3.54 -4.94 17.26
CA ASN A 26 2.65 -4.97 18.40
C ASN A 26 1.34 -4.25 18.08
N LEU A 27 0.28 -4.60 18.83
CA LEU A 27 -1.08 -4.08 18.61
C LEU A 27 -1.14 -2.55 18.52
N GLU A 28 -0.43 -1.87 19.40
CA GLU A 28 -0.49 -0.40 19.54
C GLU A 28 0.38 0.36 18.53
N ASN A 29 1.27 -0.33 17.78
CA ASN A 29 2.24 0.35 16.93
C ASN A 29 1.65 0.98 15.66
N THR A 30 0.42 0.61 15.23
CA THR A 30 -0.18 1.15 13.98
C THR A 30 -0.16 2.68 13.93
N GLY A 31 -0.65 3.33 14.96
CA GLY A 31 -0.70 4.81 15.02
C GLY A 31 0.69 5.45 15.11
N GLU A 32 1.62 4.80 15.82
CA GLU A 32 3.00 5.24 15.95
C GLU A 32 3.75 5.15 14.60
N ILE A 33 3.59 4.04 13.88
CA ILE A 33 4.18 3.84 12.55
C ILE A 33 3.64 4.89 11.56
N ILE A 34 2.32 5.16 11.56
CA ILE A 34 1.74 6.19 10.69
C ILE A 34 2.38 7.55 10.98
N ARG A 35 2.50 7.95 12.25
CA ARG A 35 3.14 9.24 12.61
C ARG A 35 4.61 9.28 12.18
N ALA A 36 5.36 8.22 12.46
CA ALA A 36 6.77 8.13 12.08
C ALA A 36 6.96 8.22 10.56
N LEU A 37 6.14 7.52 9.76
CA LEU A 37 6.18 7.62 8.31
C LEU A 37 5.88 9.05 7.81
N CYS A 38 4.90 9.72 8.40
CA CYS A 38 4.58 11.11 8.07
C CYS A 38 5.73 12.07 8.39
N ASN A 39 6.33 11.94 9.57
CA ASN A 39 7.47 12.76 10.00
C ASN A 39 8.69 12.60 9.10
N ASN A 40 8.86 11.42 8.51
CA ASN A 40 9.98 11.10 7.62
C ASN A 40 9.67 11.29 6.11
N GLY A 41 8.60 12.01 5.77
CA GLY A 41 8.35 12.46 4.41
C GLY A 41 7.91 11.37 3.43
N VAL A 42 7.19 10.37 3.91
CA VAL A 42 6.49 9.40 3.05
C VAL A 42 5.30 10.08 2.39
N ASP A 43 5.08 9.81 1.11
CA ASP A 43 4.05 10.46 0.31
C ASP A 43 2.67 9.79 0.43
N LEU A 44 2.66 8.48 0.64
CA LEU A 44 1.46 7.64 0.70
C LEU A 44 1.69 6.50 1.69
N ILE A 45 0.70 6.20 2.50
CA ILE A 45 0.75 5.11 3.47
C ILE A 45 -0.29 4.06 3.09
N GLU A 46 0.15 2.81 2.99
CA GLU A 46 -0.70 1.66 2.72
C GLU A 46 -0.75 0.78 3.97
N VAL A 47 -1.93 0.66 4.56
CA VAL A 47 -2.14 -0.10 5.80
C VAL A 47 -2.84 -1.42 5.48
N GLY A 48 -2.14 -2.52 5.68
CA GLY A 48 -2.67 -3.85 5.50
C GLY A 48 -3.65 -4.23 6.62
N MET A 49 -4.85 -4.67 6.25
CA MET A 49 -5.83 -5.26 7.14
C MET A 49 -5.45 -6.72 7.37
N PRO A 50 -5.03 -7.16 8.58
CA PRO A 50 -4.66 -8.55 8.83
C PRO A 50 -5.81 -9.50 8.52
N TYR A 51 -5.50 -10.60 7.81
CA TYR A 51 -6.49 -11.59 7.40
C TYR A 51 -5.95 -13.01 7.57
N SER A 52 -6.84 -13.97 7.90
CA SER A 52 -6.46 -15.37 8.13
C SER A 52 -6.06 -16.11 6.85
N ASP A 53 -6.65 -15.70 5.71
CA ASP A 53 -6.53 -16.43 4.43
C ASP A 53 -6.01 -15.53 3.29
N PRO A 54 -4.80 -14.95 3.42
CA PRO A 54 -4.30 -13.90 2.53
C PRO A 54 -3.69 -14.48 1.24
N LEU A 55 -4.52 -14.84 0.28
CA LEU A 55 -4.14 -15.52 -0.97
C LEU A 55 -3.21 -14.71 -1.89
N ALA A 56 -3.27 -13.37 -1.82
CA ALA A 56 -2.48 -12.49 -2.68
C ALA A 56 -1.15 -12.05 -2.04
N ASP A 57 -0.92 -12.38 -0.77
CA ASP A 57 0.21 -11.88 -0.01
C ASP A 57 1.40 -12.85 -0.02
N GLY A 58 2.63 -12.28 -0.06
CA GLY A 58 3.86 -13.04 0.11
C GLY A 58 4.09 -13.43 1.59
N ALA A 59 4.99 -14.40 1.80
CA ALA A 59 5.25 -15.00 3.12
C ALA A 59 5.50 -13.96 4.24
N THR A 60 6.27 -12.91 3.97
CA THR A 60 6.56 -11.85 4.96
C THR A 60 5.28 -11.14 5.42
N ILE A 61 4.37 -10.84 4.49
CA ILE A 61 3.10 -10.18 4.81
C ILE A 61 2.18 -11.14 5.54
N GLN A 62 2.10 -12.41 5.10
CA GLN A 62 1.32 -13.45 5.77
C GLN A 62 1.75 -13.63 7.24
N LEU A 63 3.06 -13.72 7.49
CA LEU A 63 3.60 -13.85 8.85
C LEU A 63 3.29 -12.62 9.72
N SER A 64 3.45 -11.41 9.18
CA SER A 64 3.09 -10.19 9.91
C SER A 64 1.59 -10.11 10.20
N GLY A 65 0.74 -10.55 9.25
CA GLY A 65 -0.71 -10.64 9.42
C GLY A 65 -1.10 -11.63 10.51
N ALA A 66 -0.53 -12.83 10.50
CA ALA A 66 -0.77 -13.83 11.54
C ALA A 66 -0.38 -13.32 12.94
N LYS A 67 0.78 -12.65 13.05
CA LYS A 67 1.23 -12.04 14.32
C LYS A 67 0.29 -10.92 14.77
N ALA A 68 -0.16 -10.07 13.85
CA ALA A 68 -1.09 -8.99 14.15
C ALA A 68 -2.46 -9.51 14.65
N LEU A 69 -2.97 -10.58 14.04
CA LEU A 69 -4.19 -11.25 14.52
C LEU A 69 -3.98 -11.86 15.91
N ALA A 70 -2.84 -12.52 16.15
CA ALA A 70 -2.48 -13.04 17.47
C ALA A 70 -2.35 -11.93 18.53
N ASN A 71 -1.92 -10.73 18.13
CA ASN A 71 -1.90 -9.53 18.98
C ASN A 71 -3.31 -8.99 19.27
N GLY A 72 -4.36 -9.51 18.65
CA GLY A 72 -5.75 -9.08 18.83
C GLY A 72 -6.21 -7.96 17.91
N MET A 73 -5.53 -7.71 16.77
CA MET A 73 -5.95 -6.69 15.80
C MET A 73 -7.31 -7.04 15.18
N SER A 74 -8.20 -6.04 15.14
CA SER A 74 -9.48 -6.08 14.45
C SER A 74 -9.71 -4.82 13.62
N LEU A 75 -10.71 -4.83 12.74
CA LEU A 75 -11.05 -3.65 11.94
C LEU A 75 -11.51 -2.47 12.80
N GLU A 76 -12.22 -2.73 13.91
CA GLU A 76 -12.64 -1.70 14.87
C GLU A 76 -11.44 -0.99 15.50
N ILE A 77 -10.43 -1.77 15.93
CA ILE A 77 -9.19 -1.23 16.51
C ILE A 77 -8.44 -0.44 15.45
N LEU A 78 -8.31 -0.99 14.24
CA LEU A 78 -7.65 -0.34 13.12
C LEU A 78 -8.26 1.02 12.81
N PHE A 79 -9.59 1.10 12.65
CA PHE A 79 -10.27 2.38 12.40
C PHE A 79 -10.05 3.40 13.51
N LYS A 80 -10.05 2.96 14.77
CA LYS A 80 -9.76 3.83 15.92
C LYS A 80 -8.33 4.37 15.86
N GLN A 81 -7.36 3.52 15.59
CA GLN A 81 -5.94 3.89 15.50
C GLN A 81 -5.66 4.84 14.32
N ILE A 82 -6.27 4.60 13.14
CA ILE A 82 -6.16 5.52 11.99
C ILE A 82 -6.78 6.87 12.32
N LYS A 83 -7.98 6.90 12.90
CA LYS A 83 -8.67 8.14 13.29
C LYS A 83 -7.82 8.98 14.24
N GLU A 84 -7.16 8.35 15.19
CA GLU A 84 -6.25 9.05 16.12
C GLU A 84 -5.01 9.57 15.41
N ALA A 85 -4.35 8.74 14.60
CA ALA A 85 -3.17 9.16 13.83
C ALA A 85 -3.49 10.29 12.85
N ARG A 86 -4.71 10.31 12.28
CA ARG A 86 -5.16 11.33 11.34
C ARG A 86 -5.20 12.75 11.92
N ARG A 87 -5.30 12.91 13.23
CA ARG A 87 -5.25 14.23 13.89
C ARG A 87 -3.92 14.95 13.66
N HIS A 88 -2.86 14.22 13.34
CA HIS A 88 -1.49 14.73 13.18
C HIS A 88 -0.93 14.49 11.79
N SER A 89 -1.73 14.04 10.82
CA SER A 89 -1.26 13.69 9.49
C SER A 89 -2.23 14.06 8.38
N THR A 90 -1.70 14.64 7.32
CA THR A 90 -2.40 14.90 6.06
C THR A 90 -1.96 13.96 4.93
N VAL A 91 -0.98 13.09 5.16
CA VAL A 91 -0.53 12.08 4.19
C VAL A 91 -1.70 11.15 3.86
N PRO A 92 -1.99 10.88 2.58
CA PRO A 92 -3.06 9.94 2.22
C PRO A 92 -2.80 8.56 2.80
N ILE A 93 -3.87 7.92 3.29
CA ILE A 93 -3.85 6.56 3.85
C ILE A 93 -4.82 5.71 3.04
N ILE A 94 -4.36 4.59 2.54
CA ILE A 94 -5.18 3.59 1.89
C ILE A 94 -5.17 2.29 2.69
N LEU A 95 -6.27 1.55 2.66
CA LEU A 95 -6.35 0.21 3.24
C LEU A 95 -6.19 -0.84 2.17
N MET A 96 -5.34 -1.82 2.44
CA MET A 96 -5.23 -3.03 1.63
C MET A 96 -5.75 -4.24 2.40
N GLY A 97 -6.61 -5.04 1.77
CA GLY A 97 -7.13 -6.28 2.37
C GLY A 97 -8.04 -7.02 1.39
N TYR A 98 -8.95 -7.82 1.90
CA TYR A 98 -9.74 -8.75 1.09
C TYR A 98 -11.22 -8.43 1.17
N ILE A 99 -11.95 -8.67 0.07
CA ILE A 99 -13.39 -8.36 0.00
C ILE A 99 -14.19 -9.12 1.08
N ASN A 100 -13.75 -10.32 1.46
CA ASN A 100 -14.41 -11.07 2.51
C ASN A 100 -14.40 -10.33 3.87
N GLN A 101 -13.33 -9.60 4.21
CA GLN A 101 -13.27 -8.78 5.42
C GLN A 101 -14.32 -7.66 5.38
N VAL A 102 -14.49 -7.03 4.22
CA VAL A 102 -15.49 -5.99 3.99
C VAL A 102 -16.91 -6.55 4.17
N MET A 103 -17.16 -7.73 3.56
CA MET A 103 -18.47 -8.41 3.67
C MET A 103 -18.79 -8.83 5.10
N GLN A 104 -17.84 -9.39 5.83
CA GLN A 104 -18.00 -9.83 7.22
C GLN A 104 -18.22 -8.65 8.18
N PHE A 105 -17.56 -7.52 7.95
CA PHE A 105 -17.76 -6.31 8.77
C PHE A 105 -19.10 -5.63 8.48
N GLY A 106 -19.70 -5.91 7.34
CA GLY A 106 -20.87 -5.24 6.78
C GLY A 106 -20.45 -4.10 5.85
N GLU A 107 -20.74 -4.26 4.58
CA GLU A 107 -20.22 -3.44 3.49
C GLU A 107 -20.44 -1.93 3.68
N GLU A 108 -21.70 -1.51 3.90
CA GLU A 108 -22.01 -0.09 4.16
C GLU A 108 -21.30 0.45 5.41
N LYS A 109 -21.29 -0.36 6.49
CA LYS A 109 -20.62 0.01 7.74
C LYS A 109 -19.13 0.20 7.50
N PHE A 110 -18.50 -0.70 6.73
CA PHE A 110 -17.08 -0.64 6.41
C PHE A 110 -16.71 0.66 5.69
N PHE A 111 -17.40 1.00 4.60
CA PHE A 111 -17.09 2.21 3.85
C PHE A 111 -17.36 3.50 4.64
N LYS A 112 -18.44 3.53 5.41
CA LYS A 112 -18.72 4.65 6.35
C LYS A 112 -17.61 4.79 7.41
N MET A 113 -17.12 3.67 7.95
CA MET A 113 -16.02 3.69 8.93
C MET A 113 -14.68 4.09 8.29
N CYS A 114 -14.39 3.69 7.06
CA CYS A 114 -13.24 4.19 6.29
C CYS A 114 -13.26 5.72 6.20
N ALA A 115 -14.38 6.28 5.74
CA ALA A 115 -14.55 7.74 5.63
C ALA A 115 -14.42 8.44 7.00
N ALA A 116 -15.09 7.92 8.03
CA ALA A 116 -15.11 8.50 9.37
C ALA A 116 -13.75 8.44 10.09
N SER A 117 -12.91 7.47 9.75
CA SER A 117 -11.53 7.36 10.26
C SER A 117 -10.51 8.15 9.43
N GLY A 118 -10.89 8.65 8.25
CA GLY A 118 -10.04 9.45 7.39
C GLY A 118 -9.17 8.62 6.44
N VAL A 119 -9.60 7.41 6.09
CA VAL A 119 -9.05 6.62 4.97
C VAL A 119 -9.36 7.32 3.65
N ASP A 120 -8.44 7.31 2.70
CA ASP A 120 -8.56 7.98 1.40
C ASP A 120 -8.86 7.00 0.26
N GLY A 121 -8.53 5.73 0.41
CA GLY A 121 -8.74 4.76 -0.66
C GLY A 121 -8.55 3.31 -0.21
N LEU A 122 -8.77 2.42 -1.17
CA LEU A 122 -8.78 0.98 -0.96
C LEU A 122 -8.00 0.25 -2.05
N ILE A 123 -7.37 -0.85 -1.66
CA ILE A 123 -6.85 -1.91 -2.52
C ILE A 123 -7.49 -3.21 -2.07
N LEU A 124 -8.29 -3.83 -2.94
CA LEU A 124 -8.95 -5.11 -2.69
C LEU A 124 -8.57 -6.05 -3.85
N PRO A 125 -7.46 -6.80 -3.73
CA PRO A 125 -6.88 -7.58 -4.83
C PRO A 125 -7.82 -8.65 -5.39
N ASP A 126 -8.70 -9.17 -4.55
CA ASP A 126 -9.67 -10.21 -4.86
C ASP A 126 -11.05 -9.68 -5.30
N LEU A 127 -11.24 -8.35 -5.39
CA LEU A 127 -12.47 -7.76 -5.86
C LEU A 127 -12.55 -7.79 -7.40
N PRO A 128 -13.47 -8.57 -8.01
CA PRO A 128 -13.66 -8.54 -9.46
C PRO A 128 -14.21 -7.18 -9.94
N ILE A 129 -13.69 -6.69 -11.07
CA ILE A 129 -14.15 -5.40 -11.65
C ILE A 129 -15.67 -5.41 -11.92
N ALA A 130 -16.24 -6.54 -12.34
CA ALA A 130 -17.66 -6.65 -12.60
C ALA A 130 -18.49 -6.43 -11.33
N ASP A 131 -18.05 -6.98 -10.20
CA ASP A 131 -18.70 -6.81 -8.90
C ASP A 131 -18.48 -5.38 -8.37
N TYR A 132 -17.28 -4.84 -8.57
CA TYR A 132 -17.04 -3.43 -8.28
C TYR A 132 -17.99 -2.51 -9.03
N ASP A 133 -18.10 -2.62 -10.37
CA ASP A 133 -18.95 -1.74 -11.19
C ASP A 133 -20.43 -1.87 -10.83
N LYS A 134 -20.89 -3.10 -10.57
CA LYS A 134 -22.30 -3.38 -10.26
C LYS A 134 -22.72 -3.00 -8.85
N LYS A 135 -21.83 -3.21 -7.85
CA LYS A 135 -22.23 -3.16 -6.43
C LYS A 135 -21.48 -2.10 -5.63
N TYR A 136 -20.16 -1.99 -5.79
CA TYR A 136 -19.34 -1.23 -4.84
C TYR A 136 -18.97 0.18 -5.31
N LYS A 137 -19.02 0.46 -6.60
CA LYS A 137 -18.61 1.73 -7.19
C LYS A 137 -19.30 2.94 -6.57
N THR A 138 -20.61 2.89 -6.46
CA THR A 138 -21.42 3.95 -5.86
C THR A 138 -21.11 4.10 -4.38
N LEU A 139 -21.07 2.99 -3.63
CA LEU A 139 -20.79 3.00 -2.20
C LEU A 139 -19.40 3.59 -1.88
N ILE A 140 -18.38 3.22 -2.66
CA ILE A 140 -17.02 3.75 -2.51
C ILE A 140 -16.99 5.25 -2.82
N ALA A 141 -17.62 5.68 -3.92
CA ALA A 141 -17.65 7.08 -4.34
C ALA A 141 -18.42 7.98 -3.35
N GLU A 142 -19.59 7.55 -2.86
CA GLU A 142 -20.40 8.29 -1.90
C GLU A 142 -19.71 8.50 -0.56
N ASN A 143 -18.80 7.61 -0.19
CA ASN A 143 -17.96 7.75 0.99
C ASN A 143 -16.63 8.52 0.72
N GLY A 144 -16.46 9.10 -0.47
CA GLY A 144 -15.28 9.89 -0.83
C GLY A 144 -13.99 9.08 -0.96
N LEU A 145 -14.11 7.75 -1.10
CA LEU A 145 -12.98 6.84 -1.20
C LEU A 145 -12.58 6.62 -2.67
N THR A 146 -11.32 6.29 -2.88
CA THR A 146 -10.80 5.82 -4.17
C THR A 146 -10.59 4.31 -4.15
N ILE A 147 -10.51 3.69 -5.34
CA ILE A 147 -10.12 2.29 -5.50
C ILE A 147 -8.92 2.20 -6.43
N SER A 148 -7.96 1.37 -6.07
CA SER A 148 -6.78 1.05 -6.88
C SER A 148 -6.80 -0.43 -7.23
N PHE A 149 -6.67 -0.74 -8.52
CA PHE A 149 -6.62 -2.11 -9.01
C PHE A 149 -5.20 -2.50 -9.41
N LEU A 150 -4.95 -3.81 -9.43
CA LEU A 150 -3.66 -4.40 -9.70
C LEU A 150 -3.55 -4.89 -11.15
N ILE A 151 -2.36 -4.76 -11.71
CA ILE A 151 -1.94 -5.44 -12.95
C ILE A 151 -0.67 -6.24 -12.69
N THR A 152 -0.53 -7.33 -13.43
CA THR A 152 0.63 -8.22 -13.39
C THR A 152 1.25 -8.34 -14.78
N PRO A 153 2.47 -8.88 -14.93
CA PRO A 153 3.06 -9.13 -16.23
C PRO A 153 2.17 -9.98 -17.18
N GLN A 154 1.27 -10.81 -16.62
CA GLN A 154 0.37 -11.67 -17.40
C GLN A 154 -0.96 -10.99 -17.75
N THR A 155 -1.24 -9.82 -17.19
CA THR A 155 -2.51 -9.14 -17.44
C THR A 155 -2.59 -8.75 -18.92
N PRO A 156 -3.63 -9.22 -19.68
CA PRO A 156 -3.83 -8.87 -21.08
C PRO A 156 -4.09 -7.38 -21.27
N VAL A 157 -3.74 -6.83 -22.42
CA VAL A 157 -3.89 -5.41 -22.77
C VAL A 157 -5.31 -4.91 -22.56
N GLU A 158 -6.31 -5.65 -23.02
CA GLU A 158 -7.71 -5.26 -22.86
C GLU A 158 -8.16 -5.20 -21.39
N ARG A 159 -7.61 -6.12 -20.56
CA ARG A 159 -7.87 -6.10 -19.12
C ARG A 159 -7.18 -4.90 -18.45
N ILE A 160 -5.98 -4.52 -18.88
CA ILE A 160 -5.28 -3.32 -18.37
C ILE A 160 -6.08 -2.06 -18.69
N LYS A 161 -6.60 -1.92 -19.93
CA LYS A 161 -7.45 -0.78 -20.31
C LYS A 161 -8.73 -0.71 -19.47
N LEU A 162 -9.34 -1.87 -19.19
CA LEU A 162 -10.51 -1.96 -18.34
C LEU A 162 -10.21 -1.55 -16.90
N ILE A 163 -9.06 -2.00 -16.36
CA ILE A 163 -8.55 -1.61 -15.05
C ILE A 163 -8.33 -0.09 -15.00
N ASP A 164 -7.68 0.49 -16.02
CA ASP A 164 -7.45 1.93 -16.11
C ASP A 164 -8.77 2.72 -16.07
N LYS A 165 -9.79 2.25 -16.78
CA LYS A 165 -11.12 2.88 -16.80
C LYS A 165 -11.80 2.90 -15.42
N PHE A 166 -11.63 1.85 -14.63
CA PHE A 166 -12.33 1.70 -13.34
C PHE A 166 -11.51 2.13 -12.12
N THR A 167 -10.22 2.27 -12.26
CA THR A 167 -9.36 2.82 -11.21
C THR A 167 -9.68 4.29 -10.97
N THR A 168 -9.82 4.68 -9.70
CA THR A 168 -10.02 6.08 -9.29
C THR A 168 -8.90 6.60 -8.39
N GLY A 169 -7.99 5.71 -7.97
CA GLY A 169 -6.76 6.00 -7.23
C GLY A 169 -5.53 5.93 -8.14
N PHE A 170 -4.83 4.81 -8.11
CA PHE A 170 -3.69 4.51 -8.98
C PHE A 170 -3.73 3.05 -9.42
N ILE A 171 -2.97 2.72 -10.47
CA ILE A 171 -2.78 1.34 -10.89
C ILE A 171 -1.58 0.77 -10.13
N TYR A 172 -1.82 -0.28 -9.36
CA TYR A 172 -0.75 -1.02 -8.69
C TYR A 172 -0.09 -1.97 -9.70
N VAL A 173 1.15 -1.67 -10.07
CA VAL A 173 1.93 -2.48 -11.01
C VAL A 173 2.72 -3.53 -10.22
N VAL A 174 2.23 -4.77 -10.21
CA VAL A 174 2.92 -5.91 -9.59
C VAL A 174 4.09 -6.33 -10.49
N SER A 175 5.32 -6.20 -9.99
CA SER A 175 6.53 -6.35 -10.83
C SER A 175 6.92 -7.79 -11.11
N SER A 176 6.39 -8.79 -10.37
CA SER A 176 6.78 -10.20 -10.55
C SER A 176 5.64 -11.15 -10.20
N TYR A 177 5.68 -12.37 -10.75
CA TYR A 177 4.76 -13.48 -10.40
C TYR A 177 5.14 -14.19 -9.11
N ALA A 178 6.39 -14.09 -8.70
CA ALA A 178 6.89 -14.86 -7.58
C ALA A 178 6.46 -14.19 -6.28
N ILE A 179 5.47 -14.77 -5.64
CA ILE A 179 5.14 -14.55 -4.23
C ILE A 179 6.32 -15.00 -3.34
N THR A 180 7.25 -15.76 -3.90
CA THR A 180 8.33 -16.43 -3.16
C THR A 180 9.71 -16.09 -3.70
N GLY A 181 10.60 -15.69 -2.80
CA GLY A 181 12.05 -15.76 -2.95
C GLY A 181 12.72 -14.49 -3.42
N ALA A 182 13.55 -13.99 -2.54
CA ALA A 182 14.40 -12.84 -2.71
C ALA A 182 15.41 -13.04 -3.87
N LYS A 183 15.03 -12.66 -5.08
CA LYS A 183 16.03 -12.17 -6.04
C LYS A 183 16.20 -10.70 -5.75
N THR A 184 17.38 -10.32 -5.30
CA THR A 184 17.74 -8.91 -5.09
C THR A 184 17.82 -8.21 -6.46
N GLY A 185 17.01 -7.15 -6.65
CA GLY A 185 17.04 -6.29 -7.82
C GLY A 185 15.92 -6.55 -8.84
N ILE A 186 15.80 -5.62 -9.78
CA ILE A 186 14.83 -5.65 -10.89
C ILE A 186 15.49 -6.32 -12.10
N THR A 187 14.82 -7.32 -12.67
CA THR A 187 15.32 -8.10 -13.81
C THR A 187 15.05 -7.40 -15.15
N PRO A 188 15.79 -7.76 -16.25
CA PRO A 188 15.52 -7.25 -17.59
C PRO A 188 14.06 -7.47 -18.04
N ASP A 189 13.46 -8.62 -17.75
CA ASP A 189 12.07 -8.94 -18.11
C ASP A 189 11.07 -8.01 -17.39
N GLN A 190 11.36 -7.65 -16.15
CA GLN A 190 10.56 -6.66 -15.41
C GLN A 190 10.68 -5.27 -16.05
N ILE A 191 11.88 -4.86 -16.48
CA ILE A 191 12.09 -3.60 -17.20
C ILE A 191 11.27 -3.57 -18.50
N GLU A 192 11.29 -4.65 -19.30
CA GLU A 192 10.49 -4.72 -20.53
C GLU A 192 8.98 -4.68 -20.24
N TYR A 193 8.55 -5.30 -19.15
CA TYR A 193 7.16 -5.18 -18.71
C TYR A 193 6.81 -3.73 -18.35
N PHE A 194 7.64 -3.02 -17.61
CA PHE A 194 7.40 -1.60 -17.26
C PHE A 194 7.35 -0.72 -18.50
N LYS A 195 8.28 -0.90 -19.45
CA LYS A 195 8.25 -0.20 -20.73
C LYS A 195 6.98 -0.49 -21.53
N ARG A 196 6.50 -1.75 -21.52
CA ARG A 196 5.24 -2.11 -22.16
C ARG A 196 4.07 -1.31 -21.58
N ILE A 197 3.97 -1.24 -20.25
CA ILE A 197 2.91 -0.49 -19.56
C ILE A 197 3.03 1.01 -19.86
N ASP A 198 4.24 1.55 -19.87
CA ASP A 198 4.47 2.97 -20.16
C ASP A 198 4.00 3.38 -21.55
N ARG A 199 4.25 2.53 -22.56
CA ARG A 199 3.79 2.75 -23.95
C ARG A 199 2.26 2.78 -24.09
N MET A 200 1.51 2.22 -23.13
CA MET A 200 0.05 2.20 -23.17
C MET A 200 -0.59 3.56 -22.83
N LYS A 201 0.18 4.51 -22.28
CA LYS A 201 -0.27 5.87 -21.92
C LYS A 201 -1.60 5.86 -21.13
N LEU A 202 -1.62 5.08 -20.05
CA LEU A 202 -2.77 4.94 -19.16
C LEU A 202 -3.12 6.28 -18.51
N HIS A 203 -4.41 6.49 -18.21
CA HIS A 203 -4.89 7.75 -17.61
C HIS A 203 -4.51 7.87 -16.14
N ASN A 204 -4.58 6.75 -15.42
CA ASN A 204 -4.29 6.75 -13.99
C ASN A 204 -2.78 6.70 -13.71
N PRO A 205 -2.34 7.33 -12.61
CA PRO A 205 -0.96 7.17 -12.13
C PRO A 205 -0.68 5.70 -11.78
N ARG A 206 0.59 5.35 -11.82
CA ARG A 206 1.06 3.98 -11.59
C ARG A 206 2.08 3.98 -10.46
N LEU A 207 1.97 3.03 -9.55
CA LEU A 207 3.00 2.74 -8.56
C LEU A 207 3.46 1.29 -8.72
N ILE A 208 4.78 1.09 -8.77
CA ILE A 208 5.39 -0.24 -8.92
C ILE A 208 5.63 -0.81 -7.52
N GLY A 209 5.07 -2.00 -7.27
CA GLY A 209 5.29 -2.76 -6.04
C GLY A 209 5.96 -4.10 -6.30
N PHE A 210 6.38 -4.76 -5.21
CA PHE A 210 7.15 -6.00 -5.15
C PHE A 210 8.61 -5.87 -5.63
N GLY A 211 9.52 -6.37 -4.78
CA GLY A 211 10.96 -6.36 -5.07
C GLY A 211 11.65 -5.00 -4.85
N ILE A 212 10.92 -4.01 -4.36
CA ILE A 212 11.48 -2.69 -4.00
C ILE A 212 11.92 -2.75 -2.54
N SER A 213 13.19 -2.48 -2.25
CA SER A 213 13.78 -2.63 -0.92
C SER A 213 14.79 -1.57 -0.52
N ASP A 214 15.28 -0.81 -1.48
CA ASP A 214 16.39 0.12 -1.32
C ASP A 214 16.31 1.26 -2.35
N LYS A 215 17.23 2.23 -2.24
CA LYS A 215 17.30 3.37 -3.15
C LYS A 215 17.42 2.97 -4.61
N LYS A 216 18.27 1.99 -4.92
CA LYS A 216 18.49 1.57 -6.32
C LYS A 216 17.22 1.03 -6.96
N THR A 217 16.50 0.15 -6.28
CA THR A 217 15.24 -0.42 -6.77
C THR A 217 14.12 0.61 -6.79
N PHE A 218 14.11 1.55 -5.83
CA PHE A 218 13.19 2.69 -5.83
C PHE A 218 13.40 3.59 -7.04
N ASP A 219 14.64 4.00 -7.32
CA ASP A 219 14.99 4.86 -8.45
C ASP A 219 14.61 4.20 -9.80
N ILE A 220 14.87 2.89 -9.94
CA ILE A 220 14.47 2.15 -11.17
C ILE A 220 12.94 2.15 -11.32
N ALA A 221 12.19 1.92 -10.26
CA ALA A 221 10.73 1.95 -10.33
C ALA A 221 10.21 3.35 -10.69
N CYS A 222 10.78 4.40 -10.11
CA CYS A 222 10.42 5.79 -10.39
C CYS A 222 10.77 6.23 -11.82
N ALA A 223 11.74 5.60 -12.47
CA ALA A 223 12.05 5.82 -13.88
C ALA A 223 10.96 5.29 -14.85
N HIS A 224 10.05 4.42 -14.37
CA HIS A 224 9.00 3.78 -15.18
C HIS A 224 7.58 4.03 -14.68
N ALA A 225 7.40 4.66 -13.51
CA ALA A 225 6.11 4.96 -12.92
C ALA A 225 6.18 6.25 -12.08
N GLN A 226 5.06 6.71 -11.55
CA GLN A 226 5.02 7.90 -10.70
C GLN A 226 5.67 7.66 -9.32
N GLY A 227 5.95 6.40 -8.98
CA GLY A 227 6.60 6.05 -7.73
C GLY A 227 6.62 4.55 -7.47
N ALA A 228 6.97 4.19 -6.25
CA ALA A 228 7.10 2.80 -5.84
C ALA A 228 6.43 2.51 -4.49
N ILE A 229 6.09 1.23 -4.30
CA ILE A 229 5.49 0.68 -3.08
C ILE A 229 6.50 -0.25 -2.44
N ILE A 230 6.81 -0.01 -1.17
CA ILE A 230 7.71 -0.83 -0.38
C ILE A 230 6.94 -1.46 0.77
N GLY A 231 6.86 -2.77 0.80
CA GLY A 231 6.14 -3.53 1.83
C GLY A 231 7.07 -4.46 2.61
N SER A 232 7.38 -5.63 2.06
CA SER A 232 8.11 -6.70 2.77
C SER A 232 9.46 -6.26 3.37
N ALA A 233 10.17 -5.33 2.71
CA ALA A 233 11.42 -4.80 3.26
C ALA A 233 11.16 -3.98 4.53
N PHE A 234 10.12 -3.17 4.53
CA PHE A 234 9.73 -2.37 5.69
C PHE A 234 9.22 -3.24 6.85
N ILE A 235 8.38 -4.24 6.57
CA ILE A 235 7.93 -5.22 7.58
C ILE A 235 9.11 -5.89 8.28
N ARG A 236 10.11 -6.39 7.52
CA ARG A 236 11.32 -6.99 8.10
C ARG A 236 12.15 -5.99 8.92
N THR A 237 12.14 -4.71 8.54
CA THR A 237 12.83 -3.68 9.30
C THR A 237 12.14 -3.39 10.63
N LEU A 238 10.80 -3.31 10.63
CA LEU A 238 10.03 -3.18 11.87
C LEU A 238 10.23 -4.36 12.81
N GLU A 239 10.29 -5.58 12.29
CA GLU A 239 10.53 -6.80 13.07
C GLU A 239 11.91 -6.76 13.75
N ARG A 240 12.95 -6.49 12.97
CA ARG A 240 14.33 -6.38 13.51
C ARG A 240 14.47 -5.23 14.51
N GLY A 241 13.80 -4.09 14.28
CA GLY A 241 13.78 -2.99 15.24
C GLY A 241 13.15 -3.40 16.57
N ALA A 242 12.01 -4.09 16.51
CA ALA A 242 11.33 -4.60 17.71
C ALA A 242 12.17 -5.63 18.48
N GLU A 243 12.83 -6.56 17.79
CA GLU A 243 13.75 -7.55 18.40
C GLU A 243 14.94 -6.89 19.13
N ARG A 244 15.39 -5.74 18.65
CA ARG A 244 16.48 -4.95 19.25
C ARG A 244 16.02 -3.94 20.29
N GLY A 245 14.72 -3.84 20.55
CA GLY A 245 14.12 -2.83 21.43
C GLY A 245 14.28 -1.39 20.92
N GLN A 246 14.47 -1.21 19.61
CA GLN A 246 14.58 0.09 18.97
C GLN A 246 13.23 0.77 18.91
N LYS A 247 13.18 2.10 19.07
CA LYS A 247 11.95 2.88 18.93
C LYS A 247 11.45 2.86 17.48
N ILE A 248 10.15 2.86 17.29
CA ILE A 248 9.52 2.90 15.96
C ILE A 248 9.99 4.10 15.13
N GLU A 249 10.09 5.29 15.75
CA GLU A 249 10.54 6.51 15.09
C GLU A 249 11.94 6.34 14.49
N ASP A 250 12.89 5.81 15.28
CA ASP A 250 14.27 5.59 14.84
C ASP A 250 14.34 4.54 13.73
N THR A 251 13.62 3.42 13.90
CA THR A 251 13.52 2.35 12.90
C THR A 251 12.99 2.85 11.56
N VAL A 252 11.93 3.66 11.60
CA VAL A 252 11.31 4.26 10.40
C VAL A 252 12.26 5.26 9.75
N SER A 253 12.87 6.14 10.55
CA SER A 253 13.80 7.16 10.06
C SER A 253 15.00 6.54 9.33
N GLU A 254 15.63 5.56 9.93
CA GLU A 254 16.75 4.83 9.30
C GLU A 254 16.33 4.19 7.97
N PHE A 255 15.17 3.56 7.93
CA PHE A 255 14.66 2.92 6.73
C PHE A 255 14.38 3.92 5.61
N ILE A 256 13.66 5.00 5.90
CA ILE A 256 13.29 6.01 4.90
C ILE A 256 14.54 6.74 4.38
N ASN A 257 15.49 7.08 5.25
CA ASN A 257 16.76 7.67 4.86
C ASN A 257 17.55 6.76 3.91
N ALA A 258 17.60 5.45 4.17
CA ALA A 258 18.25 4.48 3.31
C ALA A 258 17.56 4.40 1.92
N VAL A 259 16.23 4.40 1.86
CA VAL A 259 15.46 4.39 0.61
C VAL A 259 15.64 5.69 -0.18
N ARG A 260 15.68 6.83 0.50
CA ARG A 260 15.86 8.15 -0.15
C ARG A 260 17.33 8.44 -0.46
N GLY A 261 18.28 7.67 0.08
CA GLY A 261 19.72 7.91 -0.09
C GLY A 261 20.22 9.13 0.67
N VAL A 262 19.57 9.47 1.77
CA VAL A 262 20.00 10.51 2.68
C VAL A 262 21.01 9.85 3.63
N SER A 263 22.29 10.24 3.56
CA SER A 263 23.30 9.80 4.53
C SER A 263 22.92 10.33 5.91
N SER A 264 22.83 9.46 6.91
CA SER A 264 22.80 9.91 8.29
C SER A 264 24.07 10.71 8.54
N LEU A 265 23.95 12.02 8.70
CA LEU A 265 25.03 12.82 9.24
C LEU A 265 25.19 12.34 10.69
N VAL A 266 26.18 11.48 10.92
CA VAL A 266 26.68 11.10 12.25
C VAL A 266 27.45 12.25 12.84
#